data_b5987e7d4c7ab02432f266291580a790
#
_entry.id   b5987e7d4c7ab02432f266291580a790
#
_cell.length_a   1.000
_cell.length_b   1.000
_cell.length_c   1.000
_cell.angle_alpha   90.00
_cell.angle_beta   90.00
_cell.angle_gamma   90.00
#
_symmetry.space_group_name_H-M   'P 1'
#
loop_
_entity.id
_entity.type
_entity.pdbx_description
1 polymer ?
#
loop_
_entity_poly.entity_id
_entity_poly.type
_entity_poly.pdbx_seq_one_letter_code
_entity_poly.pdbx_strand_id
1 'polypeptide(L)'
;NKTVIGQYLDHLSPAAELCGAVNTVVNDNGVLTGHITDGIGYMRSLKDAGIEPAGKKVTITGAGGAATAIEIQMALDGVKEISIFNRRDEFWERAEQNVKNINEKTSCKATLFDLADTEALKREIEDSYLFANATGVGMKPLEGQMVIPDASFLRKDLIVTDVVYMPTETELLRVAKEVGCKTMNGLGMMLYQGAAAFELWTGKEMPIDYMKEILDIKF
;
A
#
# COMPACT_ATOMS: atom_id res chain seq x y z
N ASN A 1 17.00 7.58 -1.22
CA ASN A 1 17.12 8.54 -0.13
C ASN A 1 16.25 8.22 1.08
N LYS A 2 15.05 7.61 0.92
CA LYS A 2 14.19 7.17 2.02
C LYS A 2 14.88 6.16 2.97
N THR A 3 15.79 5.33 2.45
CA THR A 3 16.48 4.27 3.21
C THR A 3 17.77 4.75 3.89
N VAL A 4 18.38 5.84 3.43
CA VAL A 4 19.66 6.35 3.93
C VAL A 4 19.46 7.29 5.13
N ILE A 5 18.37 8.05 5.14
CA ILE A 5 18.14 9.10 6.13
C ILE A 5 18.06 8.56 7.57
N GLY A 6 17.56 7.32 7.75
CA GLY A 6 17.35 6.72 9.07
C GLY A 6 18.62 6.68 9.94
N GLN A 7 19.81 6.56 9.35
CA GLN A 7 21.09 6.53 10.09
C GLN A 7 21.49 7.88 10.72
N TYR A 8 20.79 8.97 10.37
CA TYR A 8 21.03 10.33 10.86
C TYR A 8 19.94 10.80 11.82
N LEU A 9 19.03 9.92 12.22
CA LEU A 9 17.90 10.22 13.08
C LEU A 9 18.08 9.61 14.47
N ASP A 10 17.55 10.27 15.49
CA ASP A 10 17.63 9.78 16.87
C ASP A 10 16.66 8.65 17.13
N HIS A 11 15.47 8.71 16.50
CA HIS A 11 14.41 7.72 16.64
C HIS A 11 13.72 7.41 15.32
N LEU A 12 13.12 6.21 15.26
CA LEU A 12 12.23 5.80 14.18
C LEU A 12 10.88 5.39 14.75
N SER A 13 9.79 5.75 14.06
CA SER A 13 8.48 5.19 14.37
C SER A 13 8.45 3.67 14.08
N PRO A 14 7.57 2.90 14.75
CA PRO A 14 7.50 1.45 14.52
C PRO A 14 7.37 1.05 13.04
N ALA A 15 6.54 1.77 12.29
CA ALA A 15 6.40 1.52 10.85
C ALA A 15 7.68 1.84 10.07
N ALA A 16 8.36 2.97 10.39
CA ALA A 16 9.61 3.36 9.73
C ALA A 16 10.75 2.37 10.04
N GLU A 17 10.82 1.86 11.27
CA GLU A 17 11.79 0.85 11.67
C GLU A 17 11.57 -0.47 10.91
N LEU A 18 10.31 -0.95 10.84
CA LEU A 18 9.96 -2.17 10.12
C LEU A 18 10.18 -2.05 8.61
N CYS A 19 9.85 -0.90 8.02
CA CYS A 19 10.05 -0.62 6.59
C CYS A 19 11.52 -0.39 6.22
N GLY A 20 12.37 -0.02 7.18
CA GLY A 20 13.72 0.46 6.90
C GLY A 20 13.74 1.72 6.03
N ALA A 21 12.70 2.56 6.10
CA ALA A 21 12.54 3.72 5.25
C ALA A 21 11.79 4.86 5.98
N VAL A 22 12.15 6.11 5.63
CA VAL A 22 11.59 7.34 6.18
C VAL A 22 11.22 8.29 5.05
N ASN A 23 10.03 8.86 5.07
CA ASN A 23 9.60 9.94 4.18
C ASN A 23 9.30 11.25 4.91
N THR A 24 9.15 11.22 6.22
CA THR A 24 8.79 12.37 7.06
C THR A 24 9.70 12.40 8.28
N VAL A 25 10.31 13.55 8.55
CA VAL A 25 11.15 13.77 9.74
C VAL A 25 10.52 14.85 10.59
N VAL A 26 10.36 14.59 11.87
CA VAL A 26 9.92 15.53 12.87
C VAL A 26 11.13 15.95 13.71
N ASN A 27 11.30 17.28 13.91
CA ASN A 27 12.28 17.83 14.81
C ASN A 27 11.57 18.40 16.05
N ASP A 28 11.72 17.72 17.17
CA ASP A 28 11.18 18.18 18.44
C ASP A 28 12.33 18.65 19.35
N ASN A 29 12.57 19.97 19.33
CA ASN A 29 13.61 20.62 20.12
C ASN A 29 15.02 20.00 19.93
N GLY A 30 15.35 19.60 18.72
CA GLY A 30 16.65 19.02 18.36
C GLY A 30 16.65 17.48 18.31
N VAL A 31 15.62 16.82 18.77
CA VAL A 31 15.43 15.36 18.65
C VAL A 31 14.75 15.04 17.31
N LEU A 32 15.38 14.24 16.46
CA LEU A 32 14.93 13.91 15.12
C LEU A 32 14.25 12.54 15.11
N THR A 33 12.96 12.51 14.80
CA THR A 33 12.21 11.23 14.66
C THR A 33 11.78 11.03 13.21
N GLY A 34 12.10 9.86 12.69
CA GLY A 34 11.72 9.44 11.33
C GLY A 34 10.41 8.67 11.30
N HIS A 35 9.57 9.02 10.34
CA HIS A 35 8.28 8.36 10.08
C HIS A 35 8.16 7.94 8.62
N ILE A 36 7.30 6.95 8.36
CA ILE A 36 6.85 6.57 7.01
C ILE A 36 5.33 6.71 6.98
N THR A 37 4.82 7.61 6.14
CA THR A 37 3.39 7.95 6.09
C THR A 37 2.66 7.30 4.92
N ASP A 38 3.37 6.66 4.00
CA ASP A 38 2.77 6.03 2.81
C ASP A 38 1.71 4.97 3.19
N GLY A 39 2.05 4.05 4.11
CA GLY A 39 1.13 3.03 4.58
C GLY A 39 -0.07 3.59 5.36
N ILE A 40 0.18 4.59 6.22
CA ILE A 40 -0.87 5.33 6.94
C ILE A 40 -1.83 5.97 5.94
N GLY A 41 -1.30 6.60 4.90
CA GLY A 41 -2.09 7.23 3.84
C GLY A 41 -2.99 6.22 3.13
N TYR A 42 -2.45 5.05 2.79
CA TYR A 42 -3.23 3.99 2.17
C TYR A 42 -4.35 3.49 3.10
N MET A 43 -4.07 3.17 4.36
CA MET A 43 -5.08 2.68 5.30
C MET A 43 -6.17 3.72 5.60
N ARG A 44 -5.79 5.00 5.72
CA ARG A 44 -6.77 6.10 5.88
C ARG A 44 -7.65 6.26 4.63
N SER A 45 -7.10 6.09 3.44
CA SER A 45 -7.89 6.15 2.20
C SER A 45 -8.87 4.99 2.07
N LEU A 46 -8.51 3.78 2.50
CA LEU A 46 -9.42 2.64 2.59
C LEU A 46 -10.58 2.94 3.56
N LYS A 47 -10.25 3.44 4.75
CA LYS A 47 -11.25 3.78 5.76
C LYS A 47 -12.23 4.83 5.28
N ASP A 48 -11.76 5.87 4.61
CA ASP A 48 -12.60 6.93 4.02
C ASP A 48 -13.55 6.36 2.94
N ALA A 49 -13.09 5.37 2.19
CA ALA A 49 -13.93 4.64 1.22
C ALA A 49 -14.84 3.58 1.86
N GLY A 50 -14.88 3.46 3.20
CA GLY A 50 -15.66 2.45 3.91
C GLY A 50 -15.15 1.02 3.69
N ILE A 51 -13.82 0.84 3.57
CA ILE A 51 -13.16 -0.45 3.39
C ILE A 51 -12.36 -0.77 4.65
N GLU A 52 -12.70 -1.88 5.31
CA GLU A 52 -12.12 -2.29 6.58
C GLU A 52 -11.40 -3.64 6.43
N PRO A 53 -10.08 -3.65 6.16
CA PRO A 53 -9.32 -4.88 5.92
C PRO A 53 -8.88 -5.58 7.21
N ALA A 54 -9.05 -4.98 8.40
CA ALA A 54 -8.68 -5.60 9.68
C ALA A 54 -9.37 -6.95 9.87
N GLY A 55 -8.62 -7.96 10.31
CA GLY A 55 -9.11 -9.34 10.48
C GLY A 55 -9.36 -10.09 9.16
N LYS A 56 -9.09 -9.50 7.99
CA LYS A 56 -9.30 -10.10 6.67
C LYS A 56 -7.99 -10.58 6.05
N LYS A 57 -8.12 -11.33 4.95
CA LYS A 57 -7.02 -11.68 4.07
C LYS A 57 -6.93 -10.67 2.93
N VAL A 58 -5.71 -10.30 2.58
CA VAL A 58 -5.37 -9.37 1.48
C VAL A 58 -4.32 -10.00 0.58
N THR A 59 -4.46 -9.84 -0.73
CA THR A 59 -3.40 -10.14 -1.69
C THR A 59 -2.84 -8.83 -2.23
N ILE A 60 -1.51 -8.68 -2.23
CA ILE A 60 -0.81 -7.50 -2.74
C ILE A 60 0.28 -7.90 -3.73
N THR A 61 0.43 -7.13 -4.80
CA THR A 61 1.52 -7.29 -5.77
C THR A 61 2.53 -6.17 -5.65
N GLY A 62 3.82 -6.52 -5.64
CA GLY A 62 4.95 -5.61 -5.52
C GLY A 62 5.68 -5.72 -4.19
N ALA A 63 6.95 -5.30 -4.17
CA ALA A 63 7.79 -5.19 -2.97
C ALA A 63 8.67 -3.93 -3.01
N GLY A 64 8.27 -2.93 -3.80
CA GLY A 64 8.89 -1.60 -3.82
C GLY A 64 8.58 -0.82 -2.54
N GLY A 65 9.08 0.42 -2.46
CA GLY A 65 8.91 1.24 -1.25
C GLY A 65 7.47 1.48 -0.83
N ALA A 66 6.55 1.70 -1.77
CA ALA A 66 5.12 1.86 -1.48
C ALA A 66 4.49 0.55 -1.00
N ALA A 67 4.76 -0.56 -1.70
CA ALA A 67 4.29 -1.88 -1.31
C ALA A 67 4.72 -2.25 0.11
N THR A 68 6.02 -2.13 0.42
CA THR A 68 6.58 -2.37 1.77
C THR A 68 5.85 -1.56 2.84
N ALA A 69 5.62 -0.26 2.60
CA ALA A 69 4.94 0.59 3.58
C ALA A 69 3.48 0.17 3.80
N ILE A 70 2.78 -0.23 2.73
CA ILE A 70 1.40 -0.72 2.79
C ILE A 70 1.34 -2.06 3.53
N GLU A 71 2.19 -3.03 3.16
CA GLU A 71 2.25 -4.36 3.79
C GLU A 71 2.46 -4.27 5.29
N ILE A 72 3.43 -3.45 5.72
CA ILE A 72 3.75 -3.25 7.12
C ILE A 72 2.61 -2.55 7.86
N GLN A 73 2.05 -1.48 7.29
CA GLN A 73 0.94 -0.78 7.94
C GLN A 73 -0.31 -1.64 8.06
N MET A 74 -0.66 -2.40 7.01
CA MET A 74 -1.76 -3.37 7.08
C MET A 74 -1.57 -4.38 8.21
N ALA A 75 -0.35 -4.89 8.38
CA ALA A 75 -0.04 -5.84 9.44
C ALA A 75 -0.15 -5.21 10.84
N LEU A 76 0.33 -3.97 11.00
CA LEU A 76 0.21 -3.21 12.25
C LEU A 76 -1.25 -2.86 12.59
N ASP A 77 -2.08 -2.60 11.56
CA ASP A 77 -3.50 -2.25 11.71
C ASP A 77 -4.42 -3.49 11.79
N GLY A 78 -3.83 -4.70 11.93
CA GLY A 78 -4.58 -5.90 12.27
C GLY A 78 -5.16 -6.67 11.08
N VAL A 79 -4.64 -6.51 9.87
CA VAL A 79 -4.92 -7.45 8.76
C VAL A 79 -4.47 -8.84 9.19
N LYS A 80 -5.32 -9.86 8.97
CA LYS A 80 -5.08 -11.21 9.45
C LYS A 80 -4.01 -11.94 8.65
N GLU A 81 -4.08 -11.82 7.32
CA GLU A 81 -3.20 -12.53 6.39
C GLU A 81 -2.89 -11.67 5.17
N ILE A 82 -1.62 -11.66 4.74
CA ILE A 82 -1.17 -10.94 3.55
C ILE A 82 -0.42 -11.92 2.64
N SER A 83 -0.94 -12.13 1.43
CA SER A 83 -0.25 -12.85 0.36
C SER A 83 0.47 -11.83 -0.53
N ILE A 84 1.80 -11.82 -0.47
CA ILE A 84 2.67 -10.87 -1.18
C ILE A 84 3.18 -11.54 -2.44
N PHE A 85 2.94 -10.93 -3.60
CA PHE A 85 3.44 -11.41 -4.90
C PHE A 85 4.46 -10.43 -5.46
N ASN A 86 5.68 -10.90 -5.69
CA ASN A 86 6.70 -10.11 -6.36
C ASN A 86 7.43 -10.94 -7.42
N ARG A 87 8.00 -10.26 -8.41
CA ARG A 87 8.90 -10.91 -9.37
C ARG A 87 10.22 -11.24 -8.66
N ARG A 88 10.97 -12.22 -9.20
CA ARG A 88 12.33 -12.50 -8.73
C ARG A 88 13.32 -11.48 -9.32
N ASP A 89 13.19 -10.23 -8.84
CA ASP A 89 14.00 -9.08 -9.22
C ASP A 89 14.79 -8.54 -8.00
N GLU A 90 15.37 -7.37 -8.14
CA GLU A 90 16.14 -6.69 -7.08
C GLU A 90 15.35 -6.40 -5.79
N PHE A 91 14.02 -6.52 -5.82
CA PHE A 91 13.17 -6.33 -4.64
C PHE A 91 12.82 -7.64 -3.93
N TRP A 92 13.22 -8.80 -4.44
CA TRP A 92 12.87 -10.11 -3.87
C TRP A 92 13.38 -10.26 -2.43
N GLU A 93 14.65 -9.96 -2.19
CA GLU A 93 15.24 -10.02 -0.84
C GLU A 93 14.53 -9.09 0.14
N ARG A 94 14.09 -7.93 -0.32
CA ARG A 94 13.27 -7.02 0.48
C ARG A 94 11.92 -7.64 0.84
N ALA A 95 11.26 -8.29 -0.11
CA ALA A 95 10.00 -8.99 0.15
C ALA A 95 10.18 -10.11 1.19
N GLU A 96 11.25 -10.88 1.11
CA GLU A 96 11.58 -11.90 2.14
C GLU A 96 11.78 -11.28 3.52
N GLN A 97 12.50 -10.15 3.59
CA GLN A 97 12.70 -9.44 4.85
C GLN A 97 11.39 -8.85 5.39
N ASN A 98 10.50 -8.32 4.53
CA ASN A 98 9.19 -7.82 4.93
C ASN A 98 8.35 -8.94 5.54
N VAL A 99 8.27 -10.10 4.86
CA VAL A 99 7.55 -11.28 5.37
C VAL A 99 8.07 -11.69 6.74
N LYS A 100 9.40 -11.75 6.89
CA LYS A 100 10.03 -12.06 8.18
C LYS A 100 9.64 -11.05 9.25
N ASN A 101 9.78 -9.75 8.97
CA ASN A 101 9.45 -8.68 9.92
C ASN A 101 7.98 -8.73 10.33
N ILE A 102 7.06 -8.91 9.39
CA ILE A 102 5.62 -9.00 9.66
C ILE A 102 5.34 -10.20 10.57
N ASN A 103 5.83 -11.39 10.21
CA ASN A 103 5.56 -12.62 10.96
C ASN A 103 6.19 -12.64 12.37
N GLU A 104 7.34 -11.98 12.56
CA GLU A 104 8.02 -11.94 13.86
C GLU A 104 7.50 -10.83 14.78
N LYS A 105 7.03 -9.71 14.22
CA LYS A 105 6.75 -8.49 14.99
C LYS A 105 5.29 -8.07 15.02
N THR A 106 4.41 -8.80 14.33
CA THR A 106 2.96 -8.54 14.31
C THR A 106 2.16 -9.84 14.48
N SER A 107 0.85 -9.73 14.62
CA SER A 107 -0.06 -10.89 14.62
C SER A 107 -0.50 -11.32 13.21
N CYS A 108 -0.10 -10.58 12.18
CA CYS A 108 -0.43 -10.85 10.79
C CYS A 108 0.43 -12.02 10.27
N LYS A 109 -0.18 -12.89 9.46
CA LYS A 109 0.54 -13.94 8.74
C LYS A 109 0.85 -13.45 7.32
N ALA A 110 2.11 -13.23 7.00
CA ALA A 110 2.56 -12.89 5.65
C ALA A 110 3.20 -14.10 4.95
N THR A 111 2.96 -14.23 3.64
CA THR A 111 3.57 -15.26 2.79
C THR A 111 4.00 -14.63 1.47
N LEU A 112 5.22 -14.95 1.02
CA LEU A 112 5.76 -14.48 -0.26
C LEU A 112 5.57 -15.54 -1.34
N PHE A 113 5.11 -15.10 -2.50
CA PHE A 113 4.92 -15.90 -3.71
C PHE A 113 5.64 -15.26 -4.89
N ASP A 114 6.04 -16.10 -5.85
CA ASP A 114 6.53 -15.62 -7.15
C ASP A 114 5.35 -15.13 -7.99
N LEU A 115 5.42 -13.90 -8.50
CA LEU A 115 4.38 -13.34 -9.37
C LEU A 115 4.23 -14.12 -10.70
N ALA A 116 5.22 -14.90 -11.08
CA ALA A 116 5.15 -15.78 -12.24
C ALA A 116 4.24 -17.01 -12.00
N ASP A 117 3.95 -17.36 -10.74
CA ASP A 117 3.00 -18.42 -10.38
C ASP A 117 1.56 -17.87 -10.44
N THR A 118 1.01 -17.84 -11.65
CA THR A 118 -0.33 -17.31 -11.92
C THR A 118 -1.44 -18.14 -11.28
N GLU A 119 -1.24 -19.42 -11.09
CA GLU A 119 -2.20 -20.31 -10.41
C GLU A 119 -2.27 -19.98 -8.91
N ALA A 120 -1.12 -19.79 -8.27
CA ALA A 120 -1.09 -19.31 -6.89
C ALA A 120 -1.72 -17.92 -6.78
N LEU A 121 -1.39 -16.98 -7.69
CA LEU A 121 -1.96 -15.64 -7.68
C LEU A 121 -3.49 -15.67 -7.78
N LYS A 122 -4.04 -16.47 -8.69
CA LYS A 122 -5.48 -16.62 -8.84
C LYS A 122 -6.13 -17.15 -7.57
N ARG A 123 -5.60 -18.22 -7.00
CA ARG A 123 -6.09 -18.84 -5.76
C ARG A 123 -6.06 -17.84 -4.59
N GLU A 124 -4.97 -17.10 -4.41
CA GLU A 124 -4.82 -16.16 -3.31
C GLU A 124 -5.77 -14.95 -3.48
N ILE A 125 -5.96 -14.44 -4.71
CA ILE A 125 -6.95 -13.38 -5.00
C ILE A 125 -8.37 -13.89 -4.75
N GLU A 126 -8.69 -15.13 -5.15
CA GLU A 126 -10.01 -15.73 -4.97
C GLU A 126 -10.42 -15.82 -3.50
N ASP A 127 -9.45 -16.04 -2.60
CA ASP A 127 -9.67 -16.14 -1.14
C ASP A 127 -9.54 -14.79 -0.40
N SER A 128 -9.24 -13.70 -1.10
CA SER A 128 -8.98 -12.39 -0.50
C SER A 128 -10.21 -11.50 -0.43
N TYR A 129 -10.27 -10.67 0.63
CA TYR A 129 -11.20 -9.56 0.76
C TYR A 129 -10.84 -8.38 -0.17
N LEU A 130 -9.53 -8.14 -0.33
CA LEU A 130 -8.98 -7.05 -1.11
C LEU A 130 -7.77 -7.53 -1.92
N PHE A 131 -7.69 -7.08 -3.18
CA PHE A 131 -6.51 -7.20 -4.03
C PHE A 131 -5.92 -5.81 -4.29
N ALA A 132 -4.63 -5.64 -4.00
CA ALA A 132 -3.90 -4.38 -4.16
C ALA A 132 -2.78 -4.52 -5.18
N ASN A 133 -2.80 -3.70 -6.24
CA ASN A 133 -1.62 -3.48 -7.06
C ASN A 133 -0.76 -2.38 -6.45
N ALA A 134 0.42 -2.73 -5.96
CA ALA A 134 1.44 -1.81 -5.45
C ALA A 134 2.72 -1.83 -6.30
N THR A 135 2.59 -2.19 -7.58
CA THR A 135 3.66 -2.14 -8.59
C THR A 135 3.57 -0.87 -9.44
N GLY A 136 4.52 -0.69 -10.36
CA GLY A 136 4.46 0.33 -11.41
C GLY A 136 3.66 -0.08 -12.66
N VAL A 137 3.03 -1.26 -12.67
CA VAL A 137 2.20 -1.70 -13.81
C VAL A 137 0.92 -0.87 -13.85
N GLY A 138 0.60 -0.33 -15.01
CA GLY A 138 -0.52 0.59 -15.21
C GLY A 138 -0.12 2.06 -15.33
N MET A 139 1.11 2.44 -14.94
CA MET A 139 1.69 3.77 -15.18
C MET A 139 2.79 3.72 -16.26
N LYS A 140 3.17 4.86 -16.84
CA LYS A 140 4.26 4.91 -17.83
C LYS A 140 5.57 4.34 -17.27
N PRO A 141 6.28 3.50 -18.04
CA PRO A 141 6.05 3.12 -19.43
C PRO A 141 5.11 1.89 -19.62
N LEU A 142 4.53 1.34 -18.54
CA LEU A 142 3.68 0.14 -18.54
C LEU A 142 2.17 0.47 -18.57
N GLU A 143 1.82 1.66 -19.07
CA GLU A 143 0.43 2.09 -19.23
C GLU A 143 -0.35 1.14 -20.15
N GLY A 144 -1.61 0.84 -19.80
CA GLY A 144 -2.44 -0.12 -20.52
C GLY A 144 -2.16 -1.60 -20.20
N GLN A 145 -1.22 -1.89 -19.33
CA GLN A 145 -0.95 -3.24 -18.85
C GLN A 145 -1.60 -3.49 -17.49
N MET A 146 -1.88 -4.77 -17.20
CA MET A 146 -2.36 -5.25 -15.90
C MET A 146 -1.31 -6.16 -15.25
N VAL A 147 -1.33 -6.20 -13.94
CA VAL A 147 -0.49 -7.11 -13.15
C VAL A 147 -1.05 -8.54 -13.09
N ILE A 148 -2.33 -8.71 -13.42
CA ILE A 148 -3.01 -9.99 -13.59
C ILE A 148 -3.22 -10.31 -15.07
N PRO A 149 -3.27 -11.58 -15.49
CA PRO A 149 -3.41 -11.96 -16.89
C PRO A 149 -4.71 -11.49 -17.54
N ASP A 150 -5.84 -11.65 -16.86
CA ASP A 150 -7.17 -11.32 -17.36
C ASP A 150 -8.22 -11.17 -16.26
N ALA A 151 -9.45 -10.83 -16.64
CA ALA A 151 -10.58 -10.59 -15.74
C ALA A 151 -11.02 -11.82 -14.93
N SER A 152 -10.63 -13.07 -15.31
CA SER A 152 -11.03 -14.27 -14.58
C SER A 152 -10.40 -14.40 -13.19
N PHE A 153 -9.46 -13.51 -12.84
CA PHE A 153 -8.87 -13.37 -11.52
C PHE A 153 -9.77 -12.56 -10.56
N LEU A 154 -10.77 -11.86 -11.11
CA LEU A 154 -11.61 -10.94 -10.37
C LEU A 154 -13.00 -11.51 -10.15
N ARG A 155 -13.66 -11.09 -9.06
CA ARG A 155 -15.05 -11.40 -8.76
C ARG A 155 -15.76 -10.16 -8.22
N LYS A 156 -17.07 -10.08 -8.40
CA LYS A 156 -17.89 -8.88 -8.12
C LYS A 156 -17.79 -8.35 -6.69
N ASP A 157 -17.57 -9.22 -5.71
CA ASP A 157 -17.47 -8.86 -4.28
C ASP A 157 -16.02 -8.56 -3.83
N LEU A 158 -15.03 -8.68 -4.75
CA LEU A 158 -13.65 -8.30 -4.50
C LEU A 158 -13.49 -6.78 -4.50
N ILE A 159 -12.69 -6.28 -3.58
CA ILE A 159 -12.22 -4.90 -3.62
C ILE A 159 -10.88 -4.88 -4.35
N VAL A 160 -10.75 -4.02 -5.35
CA VAL A 160 -9.53 -3.89 -6.14
C VAL A 160 -8.97 -2.48 -5.99
N THR A 161 -7.72 -2.39 -5.54
CA THR A 161 -7.04 -1.10 -5.37
C THR A 161 -5.77 -1.04 -6.18
N ASP A 162 -5.40 0.17 -6.58
CA ASP A 162 -4.17 0.43 -7.32
C ASP A 162 -3.48 1.65 -6.70
N VAL A 163 -2.18 1.56 -6.39
CA VAL A 163 -1.42 2.71 -5.88
C VAL A 163 -1.08 3.71 -6.97
N VAL A 164 -1.26 3.35 -8.23
CA VAL A 164 -1.11 4.27 -9.37
C VAL A 164 -2.19 5.33 -9.30
N TYR A 165 -1.78 6.59 -9.42
CA TYR A 165 -2.67 7.76 -9.45
C TYR A 165 -2.65 8.49 -10.81
N MET A 166 -1.70 8.16 -11.68
CA MET A 166 -1.59 8.70 -13.03
C MET A 166 -1.22 7.58 -14.02
N PRO A 167 -2.14 7.14 -14.87
CA PRO A 167 -3.51 7.63 -15.06
C PRO A 167 -4.39 7.40 -13.82
N THR A 168 -5.47 8.16 -13.69
CA THR A 168 -6.44 8.01 -12.59
C THR A 168 -7.24 6.72 -12.67
N GLU A 169 -7.34 6.14 -13.85
CA GLU A 169 -7.92 4.82 -14.10
C GLU A 169 -6.91 3.96 -14.88
N THR A 170 -6.31 2.99 -14.20
CA THR A 170 -5.45 1.98 -14.81
C THR A 170 -6.29 0.92 -15.53
N GLU A 171 -5.67 0.14 -16.41
CA GLU A 171 -6.35 -0.98 -17.08
C GLU A 171 -6.90 -2.00 -16.06
N LEU A 172 -6.18 -2.24 -14.97
CA LEU A 172 -6.66 -3.08 -13.87
C LEU A 172 -7.96 -2.55 -13.28
N LEU A 173 -8.04 -1.27 -12.96
CA LEU A 173 -9.23 -0.66 -12.36
C LEU A 173 -10.40 -0.60 -13.35
N ARG A 174 -10.12 -0.34 -14.64
CA ARG A 174 -11.13 -0.38 -15.69
C ARG A 174 -11.79 -1.76 -15.79
N VAL A 175 -10.97 -2.82 -15.91
CA VAL A 175 -11.43 -4.21 -15.99
C VAL A 175 -12.15 -4.61 -14.69
N ALA A 176 -11.65 -4.23 -13.54
CA ALA A 176 -12.29 -4.52 -12.25
C ALA A 176 -13.69 -3.87 -12.14
N LYS A 177 -13.87 -2.65 -12.63
CA LYS A 177 -15.19 -1.99 -12.71
C LYS A 177 -16.15 -2.73 -13.62
N GLU A 178 -15.69 -3.22 -14.76
CA GLU A 178 -16.51 -4.00 -15.70
C GLU A 178 -16.99 -5.32 -15.09
N VAL A 179 -16.17 -5.97 -14.25
CA VAL A 179 -16.56 -7.15 -13.46
C VAL A 179 -17.54 -6.79 -12.35
N GLY A 180 -17.59 -5.52 -11.92
CA GLY A 180 -18.44 -5.03 -10.85
C GLY A 180 -17.78 -4.99 -9.47
N CYS A 181 -16.45 -5.02 -9.43
CA CYS A 181 -15.66 -4.83 -8.22
C CYS A 181 -15.81 -3.41 -7.67
N LYS A 182 -15.69 -3.23 -6.36
CA LYS A 182 -15.40 -1.92 -5.77
C LYS A 182 -13.94 -1.57 -6.07
N THR A 183 -13.67 -0.38 -6.60
CA THR A 183 -12.33 0.03 -7.02
C THR A 183 -11.86 1.29 -6.33
N MET A 184 -10.55 1.44 -6.14
CA MET A 184 -9.91 2.64 -5.60
C MET A 184 -8.53 2.85 -6.23
N ASN A 185 -8.23 4.07 -6.65
CA ASN A 185 -6.91 4.45 -7.18
C ASN A 185 -5.98 5.04 -6.11
N GLY A 186 -4.74 5.42 -6.50
CA GLY A 186 -3.73 5.93 -5.59
C GLY A 186 -3.89 7.37 -5.10
N LEU A 187 -4.88 8.14 -5.59
CA LEU A 187 -5.06 9.54 -5.19
C LEU A 187 -5.35 9.69 -3.70
N GLY A 188 -6.19 8.80 -3.14
CA GLY A 188 -6.47 8.80 -1.72
C GLY A 188 -5.22 8.59 -0.88
N MET A 189 -4.40 7.58 -1.23
CA MET A 189 -3.12 7.33 -0.57
C MET A 189 -2.21 8.56 -0.62
N MET A 190 -2.11 9.21 -1.78
CA MET A 190 -1.31 10.41 -1.97
C MET A 190 -1.78 11.57 -1.07
N LEU A 191 -3.08 11.80 -0.96
CA LEU A 191 -3.65 12.83 -0.10
C LEU A 191 -3.40 12.54 1.38
N TYR A 192 -3.75 11.34 1.83
CA TYR A 192 -3.71 10.99 3.25
C TYR A 192 -2.29 10.79 3.80
N GLN A 193 -1.30 10.41 2.95
CA GLN A 193 0.09 10.39 3.40
C GLN A 193 0.60 11.80 3.67
N GLY A 194 0.17 12.78 2.86
CA GLY A 194 0.46 14.20 3.09
C GLY A 194 -0.24 14.74 4.35
N ALA A 195 -1.48 14.34 4.58
CA ALA A 195 -2.22 14.69 5.79
C ALA A 195 -1.53 14.15 7.05
N ALA A 196 -1.08 12.89 7.03
CA ALA A 196 -0.35 12.32 8.15
C ALA A 196 0.96 13.07 8.43
N ALA A 197 1.71 13.46 7.39
CA ALA A 197 2.90 14.27 7.55
C ALA A 197 2.59 15.67 8.10
N PHE A 198 1.53 16.30 7.61
CA PHE A 198 1.07 17.61 8.12
C PHE A 198 0.71 17.57 9.61
N GLU A 199 -0.02 16.53 10.02
CA GLU A 199 -0.39 16.32 11.43
C GLU A 199 0.85 16.13 12.31
N LEU A 200 1.84 15.36 11.86
CA LEU A 200 3.10 15.16 12.56
C LEU A 200 3.88 16.48 12.76
N TRP A 201 3.88 17.34 11.75
CA TRP A 201 4.62 18.62 11.82
C TRP A 201 3.91 19.72 12.59
N THR A 202 2.58 19.73 12.57
CA THR A 202 1.80 20.88 13.08
C THR A 202 0.99 20.55 14.34
N GLY A 203 0.77 19.26 14.63
CA GLY A 203 -0.16 18.81 15.68
C GLY A 203 -1.63 19.11 15.37
N LYS A 204 -1.97 19.46 14.12
CA LYS A 204 -3.33 19.80 13.68
C LYS A 204 -3.78 18.86 12.57
N GLU A 205 -5.07 18.50 12.56
CA GLU A 205 -5.67 17.75 11.47
C GLU A 205 -5.67 18.58 10.18
N MET A 206 -5.34 17.93 9.05
CA MET A 206 -5.49 18.53 7.73
C MET A 206 -6.98 18.60 7.37
N PRO A 207 -7.49 19.72 6.81
CA PRO A 207 -8.88 19.80 6.36
C PRO A 207 -9.10 19.03 5.07
N ILE A 208 -9.31 17.72 5.19
CA ILE A 208 -9.35 16.75 4.08
C ILE A 208 -10.44 17.11 3.06
N ASP A 209 -11.66 17.43 3.49
CA ASP A 209 -12.77 17.72 2.57
C ASP A 209 -12.45 18.95 1.71
N TYR A 210 -11.87 19.99 2.30
CA TYR A 210 -11.39 21.16 1.57
C TYR A 210 -10.27 20.81 0.58
N MET A 211 -9.34 19.93 0.96
CA MET A 211 -8.28 19.49 0.06
C MET A 211 -8.82 18.65 -1.10
N LYS A 212 -9.81 17.78 -0.85
CA LYS A 212 -10.50 17.02 -1.91
C LYS A 212 -11.17 17.96 -2.92
N GLU A 213 -11.84 18.99 -2.43
CA GLU A 213 -12.51 19.99 -3.29
C GLU A 213 -11.51 20.74 -4.17
N ILE A 214 -10.43 21.30 -3.58
CA ILE A 214 -9.41 22.05 -4.33
C ILE A 214 -8.68 21.19 -5.35
N LEU A 215 -8.36 19.95 -5.01
CA LEU A 215 -7.59 19.03 -5.85
C LEU A 215 -8.48 18.22 -6.80
N ASP A 216 -9.81 18.42 -6.78
CA ASP A 216 -10.82 17.62 -7.51
C ASP A 216 -10.59 16.10 -7.35
N ILE A 217 -10.25 15.67 -6.13
CA ILE A 217 -10.00 14.26 -5.81
C ILE A 217 -11.33 13.58 -5.52
N LYS A 218 -11.66 12.58 -6.36
CA LYS A 218 -12.82 11.69 -6.19
C LYS A 218 -12.32 10.23 -6.15
N PHE A 219 -12.75 9.47 -5.15
CA PHE A 219 -12.46 8.03 -5.00
C PHE A 219 -13.57 7.30 -4.29
#